data_00db6cae2e8aba7a0ef5ffcf98535040
#
_entry.id   00db6cae2e8aba7a0ef5ffcf98535040
#
_cell.length_a   1.000
_cell.length_b   1.000
_cell.length_c   1.000
_cell.angle_alpha   90.00
_cell.angle_beta   90.00
_cell.angle_gamma   90.00
#
_symmetry.space_group_name_H-M   'P 1'
#
loop_
_entity.id
_entity.type
_entity.pdbx_description
1 polymer ?
#
loop_
_entity_poly.entity_id
_entity_poly.type
_entity_poly.pdbx_seq_one_letter_code
_entity_poly.pdbx_strand_id
1 'polypeptide(L)'
;MVVRQNLLLTSYRIIKCDTIKRGKFLQKHTVFTKGGPMKFSFAHNNINVKDLDKSLAFYKEALLLEESRRLEDPSGAFILVYLKSPYTAHELELTWLRDWDRPYNLGDNEFHLAFYVDDYEAALKKHKDMGVVAYENADMGIYFIADPDGYWTEIIPAGKY
;
A
#
# COMPACT_ATOMS: atom_id res chain seq x y z
N MET A 1 -28.40 -41.73 -30.83
CA MET A 1 -27.06 -42.01 -30.26
C MET A 1 -26.66 -40.75 -29.49
N VAL A 2 -26.87 -40.75 -28.19
CA VAL A 2 -26.71 -39.56 -27.31
C VAL A 2 -25.38 -39.74 -26.61
N VAL A 3 -24.41 -38.85 -26.90
CA VAL A 3 -23.09 -38.80 -26.24
C VAL A 3 -23.28 -38.06 -24.92
N ARG A 4 -23.13 -38.75 -23.80
CA ARG A 4 -23.07 -38.18 -22.46
C ARG A 4 -21.69 -37.58 -22.26
N GLN A 5 -21.62 -36.24 -22.07
CA GLN A 5 -20.44 -35.58 -21.54
C GLN A 5 -20.41 -35.72 -20.01
N ASN A 6 -19.40 -36.42 -19.51
CA ASN A 6 -19.09 -36.51 -18.09
C ASN A 6 -18.48 -35.18 -17.61
N LEU A 7 -19.23 -34.43 -16.85
CA LEU A 7 -18.67 -33.32 -16.02
C LEU A 7 -17.97 -33.95 -14.81
N LEU A 8 -16.66 -33.88 -14.79
CA LEU A 8 -15.87 -34.09 -13.58
C LEU A 8 -15.97 -32.85 -12.68
N LEU A 9 -16.86 -32.91 -11.71
CA LEU A 9 -16.90 -31.95 -10.59
C LEU A 9 -15.75 -32.25 -9.65
N THR A 10 -14.67 -31.48 -9.77
CA THR A 10 -13.62 -31.45 -8.75
C THR A 10 -14.11 -30.64 -7.55
N SER A 11 -14.39 -31.36 -6.48
CA SER A 11 -14.85 -30.81 -5.19
C SER A 11 -13.78 -29.93 -4.55
N TYR A 12 -14.09 -28.63 -4.43
CA TYR A 12 -13.32 -27.72 -3.58
C TYR A 12 -13.64 -28.03 -2.11
N ARG A 13 -12.70 -28.62 -1.40
CA ARG A 13 -12.75 -28.69 0.07
C ARG A 13 -12.41 -27.32 0.64
N ILE A 14 -13.41 -26.60 1.15
CA ILE A 14 -13.22 -25.46 2.03
C ILE A 14 -12.75 -26.01 3.37
N ILE A 15 -11.48 -25.87 3.67
CA ILE A 15 -10.96 -26.13 5.03
C ILE A 15 -11.32 -24.90 5.87
N LYS A 16 -12.39 -25.01 6.66
CA LYS A 16 -12.66 -24.09 7.76
C LYS A 16 -11.58 -24.35 8.83
N CYS A 17 -10.69 -23.40 9.04
CA CYS A 17 -9.79 -23.42 10.18
C CYS A 17 -10.40 -22.53 11.28
N ASP A 18 -11.21 -23.12 12.12
CA ASP A 18 -11.62 -22.53 13.40
C ASP A 18 -10.53 -22.85 14.43
N THR A 19 -9.69 -21.88 14.74
CA THR A 19 -9.12 -21.73 16.08
C THR A 19 -8.41 -20.37 16.17
N ILE A 20 -9.11 -19.39 16.72
CA ILE A 20 -8.50 -18.13 17.16
C ILE A 20 -7.77 -18.42 18.47
N LYS A 21 -6.44 -18.56 18.44
CA LYS A 21 -5.58 -18.41 19.61
C LYS A 21 -4.86 -17.07 19.51
N ARG A 22 -4.95 -16.31 20.60
CA ARG A 22 -4.43 -14.96 20.81
C ARG A 22 -3.02 -14.77 20.23
N GLY A 23 -2.83 -13.75 19.40
CA GLY A 23 -1.59 -12.99 19.35
C GLY A 23 -0.57 -13.35 18.28
N LYS A 24 -0.92 -14.00 17.15
CA LYS A 24 -0.04 -14.04 15.96
C LYS A 24 -0.89 -13.89 14.70
N PHE A 25 -0.81 -12.73 14.09
CA PHE A 25 -1.34 -12.49 12.75
C PHE A 25 -0.48 -13.30 11.77
N LEU A 26 -0.97 -14.47 11.36
CA LEU A 26 -0.35 -15.24 10.29
C LEU A 26 -0.71 -14.56 8.97
N GLN A 27 0.25 -13.84 8.40
CA GLN A 27 0.17 -13.33 7.04
C GLN A 27 0.00 -14.52 6.08
N LYS A 28 -1.21 -14.69 5.52
CA LYS A 28 -1.46 -15.70 4.49
C LYS A 28 -0.77 -15.26 3.21
N HIS A 29 0.42 -15.77 2.95
CA HIS A 29 0.98 -15.69 1.61
C HIS A 29 0.08 -16.45 0.65
N THR A 30 -0.44 -15.76 -0.35
CA THR A 30 -1.21 -16.41 -1.42
C THR A 30 -0.25 -17.30 -2.24
N VAL A 31 -0.35 -18.60 -2.06
CA VAL A 31 0.45 -19.55 -2.85
C VAL A 31 -0.28 -19.79 -4.17
N PHE A 32 0.29 -19.32 -5.27
CA PHE A 32 -0.21 -19.60 -6.62
C PHE A 32 0.24 -20.98 -7.07
N THR A 33 -0.69 -21.90 -7.35
CA THR A 33 -0.38 -23.22 -7.93
C THR A 33 -0.40 -23.15 -9.45
N LYS A 34 0.63 -23.73 -10.12
CA LYS A 34 0.67 -23.84 -11.59
C LYS A 34 -0.43 -24.79 -12.09
N GLY A 35 -1.16 -24.38 -13.15
CA GLY A 35 -2.11 -25.24 -13.86
C GLY A 35 -3.59 -24.89 -13.73
N GLY A 36 -3.96 -23.82 -12.98
CA GLY A 36 -5.31 -23.25 -12.95
C GLY A 36 -5.45 -22.01 -13.85
N PRO A 37 -6.65 -21.36 -13.91
CA PRO A 37 -6.82 -20.08 -14.57
C PRO A 37 -5.87 -19.04 -13.96
N MET A 38 -5.35 -18.12 -14.80
CA MET A 38 -4.48 -17.04 -14.33
C MET A 38 -5.18 -16.23 -13.23
N LYS A 39 -4.44 -15.93 -12.15
CA LYS A 39 -4.91 -15.12 -11.02
C LYS A 39 -3.99 -13.94 -10.85
N PHE A 40 -4.60 -12.77 -10.70
CA PHE A 40 -3.87 -11.53 -10.41
C PHE A 40 -4.23 -11.08 -8.99
N SER A 41 -3.25 -10.54 -8.27
CA SER A 41 -3.45 -9.89 -6.98
C SER A 41 -2.61 -8.62 -6.93
N PHE A 42 -3.10 -7.59 -6.25
CA PHE A 42 -2.29 -6.40 -6.01
C PHE A 42 -1.07 -6.79 -5.17
N ALA A 43 0.10 -6.28 -5.57
CA ALA A 43 1.35 -6.48 -4.87
C ALA A 43 1.78 -5.19 -4.16
N HIS A 44 2.08 -4.15 -4.93
CA HIS A 44 2.51 -2.85 -4.43
C HIS A 44 2.13 -1.73 -5.41
N ASN A 45 2.16 -0.49 -4.91
CA ASN A 45 2.30 0.71 -5.73
C ASN A 45 3.74 1.21 -5.61
N ASN A 46 4.27 1.80 -6.68
CA ASN A 46 5.58 2.43 -6.67
C ASN A 46 5.44 3.96 -6.77
N ILE A 47 6.26 4.67 -5.99
CA ILE A 47 6.57 6.08 -6.19
C ILE A 47 8.09 6.28 -6.18
N ASN A 48 8.56 7.24 -6.97
CA ASN A 48 9.96 7.58 -7.01
C ASN A 48 10.24 8.77 -6.08
N VAL A 49 11.29 8.68 -5.27
CA VAL A 49 11.63 9.69 -4.27
C VAL A 49 13.04 10.26 -4.51
N LYS A 50 13.21 11.56 -4.27
CA LYS A 50 14.52 12.24 -4.42
C LYS A 50 15.42 12.05 -3.21
N ASP A 51 14.84 12.03 -2.02
CA ASP A 51 15.53 11.89 -0.74
C ASP A 51 14.90 10.73 0.01
N LEU A 52 15.52 9.56 -0.08
CA LEU A 52 14.98 8.34 0.50
C LEU A 52 14.78 8.44 2.01
N ASP A 53 15.75 9.04 2.72
CA ASP A 53 15.69 9.14 4.19
C ASP A 53 14.55 10.05 4.65
N LYS A 54 14.34 11.17 3.95
CA LYS A 54 13.19 12.06 4.24
C LYS A 54 11.86 11.38 3.97
N SER A 55 11.74 10.65 2.87
CA SER A 55 10.52 9.94 2.54
C SER A 55 10.24 8.80 3.53
N LEU A 56 11.26 8.04 3.93
CA LEU A 56 11.14 7.01 4.98
C LEU A 56 10.65 7.62 6.31
N ALA A 57 11.25 8.73 6.73
CA ALA A 57 10.84 9.43 7.95
C ALA A 57 9.39 9.92 7.85
N PHE A 58 9.01 10.51 6.70
CA PHE A 58 7.66 10.99 6.46
C PHE A 58 6.62 9.86 6.56
N TYR A 59 6.79 8.78 5.80
CA TYR A 59 5.81 7.68 5.79
C TYR A 59 5.71 6.95 7.12
N LYS A 60 6.81 6.86 7.86
CA LYS A 60 6.82 6.33 9.22
C LYS A 60 6.06 7.24 10.17
N GLU A 61 6.31 8.54 10.14
CA GLU A 61 5.67 9.48 11.05
C GLU A 61 4.20 9.74 10.67
N ALA A 62 3.91 10.07 9.41
CA ALA A 62 2.57 10.41 8.96
C ALA A 62 1.62 9.22 9.01
N LEU A 63 2.01 8.09 8.43
CA LEU A 63 1.13 6.95 8.17
C LEU A 63 1.47 5.69 8.97
N LEU A 64 2.47 5.75 9.87
CA LEU A 64 2.93 4.62 10.69
C LEU A 64 3.34 3.40 9.84
N LEU A 65 3.85 3.66 8.63
CA LEU A 65 4.37 2.60 7.76
C LEU A 65 5.76 2.19 8.22
N GLU A 66 6.04 0.89 8.13
CA GLU A 66 7.33 0.32 8.49
C GLU A 66 7.98 -0.38 7.30
N GLU A 67 9.31 -0.30 7.23
CA GLU A 67 10.07 -1.03 6.20
C GLU A 67 9.84 -2.54 6.36
N SER A 68 9.39 -3.19 5.28
CA SER A 68 9.18 -4.64 5.23
C SER A 68 10.35 -5.36 4.58
N ARG A 69 10.94 -4.76 3.56
CA ARG A 69 12.07 -5.28 2.80
C ARG A 69 12.74 -4.18 1.99
N ARG A 70 13.98 -4.45 1.59
CA ARG A 70 14.81 -3.53 0.78
C ARG A 70 15.58 -4.32 -0.26
N LEU A 71 15.80 -3.70 -1.43
CA LEU A 71 16.70 -4.15 -2.47
C LEU A 71 17.62 -2.99 -2.84
N GLU A 72 18.92 -3.24 -2.76
CA GLU A 72 19.94 -2.29 -3.17
C GLU A 72 20.71 -2.83 -4.38
N ASP A 73 20.83 -2.01 -5.41
CA ASP A 73 21.64 -2.38 -6.58
C ASP A 73 23.13 -2.44 -6.20
N PRO A 74 23.90 -3.50 -6.55
CA PRO A 74 25.29 -3.63 -6.20
C PRO A 74 26.18 -2.49 -6.73
N SER A 75 25.79 -1.82 -7.82
CA SER A 75 26.48 -0.64 -8.34
C SER A 75 26.06 0.67 -7.63
N GLY A 76 25.05 0.61 -6.75
CA GLY A 76 24.46 1.76 -6.09
C GLY A 76 23.60 2.62 -6.99
N ALA A 77 23.17 2.13 -8.17
CA ALA A 77 22.37 2.91 -9.11
C ALA A 77 20.96 3.19 -8.60
N PHE A 78 20.39 2.29 -7.81
CA PHE A 78 19.07 2.46 -7.21
C PHE A 78 18.92 1.74 -5.87
N ILE A 79 17.94 2.18 -5.09
CA ILE A 79 17.47 1.51 -3.88
C ILE A 79 15.94 1.43 -3.96
N LEU A 80 15.40 0.23 -3.73
CA LEU A 80 13.96 -0.02 -3.58
C LEU A 80 13.67 -0.35 -2.11
N VAL A 81 12.78 0.40 -1.48
CA VAL A 81 12.34 0.14 -0.11
C VAL A 81 10.83 -0.06 -0.11
N TYR A 82 10.39 -1.17 0.48
CA TYR A 82 8.97 -1.51 0.57
C TYR A 82 8.47 -1.22 1.97
N LEU A 83 7.45 -0.39 2.05
CA LEU A 83 6.79 0.01 3.29
C LEU A 83 5.43 -0.67 3.39
N LYS A 84 5.01 -1.01 4.60
CA LYS A 84 3.68 -1.57 4.85
C LYS A 84 3.08 -1.14 6.18
N SER A 85 1.75 -1.16 6.22
CA SER A 85 0.97 -1.14 7.44
C SER A 85 0.79 -2.57 7.97
N PRO A 86 0.71 -2.79 9.30
CA PRO A 86 0.39 -4.11 9.85
C PRO A 86 -1.03 -4.60 9.50
N TYR A 87 -1.89 -3.72 8.98
CA TYR A 87 -3.31 -4.00 8.72
C TYR A 87 -3.61 -4.42 7.29
N THR A 88 -2.64 -4.33 6.36
CA THR A 88 -2.84 -4.71 4.95
C THR A 88 -1.66 -5.51 4.42
N ALA A 89 -1.91 -6.32 3.36
CA ALA A 89 -0.85 -7.04 2.65
C ALA A 89 -0.22 -6.20 1.52
N HIS A 90 -0.85 -5.07 1.16
CA HIS A 90 -0.36 -4.17 0.12
C HIS A 90 0.86 -3.40 0.62
N GLU A 91 1.86 -3.20 -0.24
CA GLU A 91 3.08 -2.46 0.07
C GLU A 91 3.17 -1.19 -0.76
N LEU A 92 3.80 -0.16 -0.21
CA LEU A 92 4.25 1.00 -0.93
C LEU A 92 5.74 0.85 -1.22
N GLU A 93 6.14 0.81 -2.50
CA GLU A 93 7.53 0.81 -2.92
C GLU A 93 8.02 2.25 -3.09
N LEU A 94 9.09 2.61 -2.39
CA LEU A 94 9.85 3.83 -2.62
C LEU A 94 11.06 3.48 -3.49
N THR A 95 11.17 4.08 -4.68
CA THR A 95 12.32 3.94 -5.57
C THR A 95 13.19 5.18 -5.51
N TRP A 96 14.43 5.02 -5.05
CA TRP A 96 15.46 6.06 -5.13
C TRP A 96 16.45 5.73 -6.24
N LEU A 97 16.77 6.75 -7.06
CA LEU A 97 17.74 6.66 -8.17
C LEU A 97 18.90 7.61 -7.92
N ARG A 98 20.15 7.09 -7.89
CA ARG A 98 21.35 7.88 -7.61
C ARG A 98 21.55 9.07 -8.55
N ASP A 99 21.30 8.85 -9.84
CA ASP A 99 21.62 9.84 -10.88
C ASP A 99 20.38 10.69 -11.27
N TRP A 100 19.32 10.68 -10.44
CA TRP A 100 18.14 11.51 -10.65
C TRP A 100 18.24 12.79 -9.82
N ASP A 101 18.41 13.94 -10.49
CA ASP A 101 18.73 15.24 -9.88
C ASP A 101 17.58 16.27 -9.92
N ARG A 102 16.47 15.94 -10.57
CA ARG A 102 15.34 16.84 -10.79
C ARG A 102 14.08 16.40 -10.03
N PRO A 103 13.09 17.31 -9.80
CA PRO A 103 11.77 16.91 -9.30
C PRO A 103 11.08 15.92 -10.24
N TYR A 104 10.27 15.03 -9.68
CA TYR A 104 9.37 14.20 -10.46
C TYR A 104 8.18 15.02 -10.98
N ASN A 105 7.73 14.74 -12.19
CA ASN A 105 6.54 15.37 -12.73
C ASN A 105 5.31 14.58 -12.30
N LEU A 106 4.54 15.14 -11.38
CA LEU A 106 3.35 14.51 -10.81
C LEU A 106 2.06 14.89 -11.52
N GLY A 107 2.15 15.68 -12.63
CA GLY A 107 0.96 16.20 -13.32
C GLY A 107 0.11 17.06 -12.39
N ASP A 108 -1.19 16.86 -12.41
CA ASP A 108 -2.15 17.58 -11.58
C ASP A 108 -2.48 16.82 -10.26
N ASN A 109 -1.64 15.87 -9.84
CA ASN A 109 -1.84 15.02 -8.67
C ASN A 109 -3.16 14.20 -8.69
N GLU A 110 -3.67 13.86 -9.88
CA GLU A 110 -4.88 13.04 -10.01
C GLU A 110 -4.66 11.60 -9.50
N PHE A 111 -3.45 11.05 -9.69
CA PHE A 111 -3.09 9.78 -9.07
C PHE A 111 -2.70 10.01 -7.62
N HIS A 112 -3.34 9.30 -6.71
CA HIS A 112 -3.02 9.33 -5.27
C HIS A 112 -3.17 7.96 -4.64
N LEU A 113 -2.56 7.77 -3.48
CA LEU A 113 -2.83 6.66 -2.58
C LEU A 113 -3.95 7.05 -1.63
N ALA A 114 -4.69 6.07 -1.10
CA ALA A 114 -5.72 6.31 -0.11
C ALA A 114 -5.56 5.38 1.10
N PHE A 115 -5.75 5.93 2.31
CA PHE A 115 -5.69 5.21 3.56
C PHE A 115 -6.94 5.46 4.40
N TYR A 116 -7.50 4.40 4.95
CA TYR A 116 -8.49 4.50 6.01
C TYR A 116 -7.80 4.74 7.35
N VAL A 117 -8.39 5.59 8.18
CA VAL A 117 -7.94 5.86 9.55
C VAL A 117 -9.11 5.70 10.53
N ASP A 118 -8.85 5.07 11.65
CA ASP A 118 -9.85 4.82 12.71
C ASP A 118 -10.20 6.09 13.51
N ASP A 119 -9.21 6.96 13.78
CA ASP A 119 -9.40 8.25 14.45
C ASP A 119 -9.04 9.40 13.50
N TYR A 120 -10.03 9.82 12.72
CA TYR A 120 -9.88 10.86 11.70
C TYR A 120 -9.45 12.21 12.27
N GLU A 121 -10.05 12.64 13.38
CA GLU A 121 -9.77 13.95 13.99
C GLU A 121 -8.35 14.01 14.57
N ALA A 122 -7.92 12.94 15.25
CA ALA A 122 -6.56 12.85 15.76
C ALA A 122 -5.54 12.81 14.61
N ALA A 123 -5.82 12.10 13.53
CA ALA A 123 -4.96 12.04 12.35
C ALA A 123 -4.87 13.42 11.66
N LEU A 124 -5.99 14.09 11.45
CA LEU A 124 -6.01 15.44 10.85
C LEU A 124 -5.23 16.44 11.70
N LYS A 125 -5.44 16.43 13.03
CA LYS A 125 -4.67 17.27 13.94
C LYS A 125 -3.17 17.01 13.82
N LYS A 126 -2.76 15.74 13.86
CA LYS A 126 -1.36 15.34 13.72
C LYS A 126 -0.76 15.85 12.40
N HIS A 127 -1.45 15.64 11.28
CA HIS A 127 -0.96 16.07 9.97
C HIS A 127 -0.93 17.60 9.81
N LYS A 128 -1.83 18.34 10.48
CA LYS A 128 -1.76 19.80 10.58
C LYS A 128 -0.56 20.26 11.42
N ASP A 129 -0.31 19.61 12.55
CA ASP A 129 0.85 19.91 13.39
C ASP A 129 2.19 19.62 12.65
N MET A 130 2.20 18.60 11.78
CA MET A 130 3.33 18.30 10.90
C MET A 130 3.45 19.28 9.71
N GLY A 131 2.41 20.07 9.41
CA GLY A 131 2.39 20.99 8.25
C GLY A 131 2.31 20.31 6.89
N VAL A 132 1.77 19.07 6.82
CA VAL A 132 1.76 18.25 5.59
C VAL A 132 0.38 18.17 4.91
N VAL A 133 -0.66 18.78 5.50
CA VAL A 133 -2.00 18.80 4.87
C VAL A 133 -1.95 19.66 3.62
N ALA A 134 -2.23 19.03 2.46
CA ALA A 134 -2.26 19.68 1.16
C ALA A 134 -3.65 20.25 0.82
N TYR A 135 -4.71 19.49 1.14
CA TYR A 135 -6.07 19.85 0.80
C TYR A 135 -7.07 19.20 1.76
N GLU A 136 -8.08 19.95 2.20
CA GLU A 136 -9.21 19.46 2.98
C GLU A 136 -10.49 19.56 2.15
N ASN A 137 -11.21 18.43 1.98
CA ASN A 137 -12.53 18.40 1.36
C ASN A 137 -13.59 18.15 2.42
N ALA A 138 -14.11 19.23 3.00
CA ALA A 138 -15.10 19.17 4.07
C ALA A 138 -16.42 18.53 3.63
N ASP A 139 -16.84 18.76 2.37
CA ASP A 139 -18.08 18.19 1.85
C ASP A 139 -18.01 16.66 1.74
N MET A 140 -16.86 16.15 1.37
CA MET A 140 -16.59 14.72 1.34
C MET A 140 -16.08 14.19 2.70
N GLY A 141 -15.72 15.04 3.65
CA GLY A 141 -15.15 14.64 4.95
C GLY A 141 -13.89 13.79 4.79
N ILE A 142 -12.98 14.22 3.92
CA ILE A 142 -11.67 13.63 3.66
C ILE A 142 -10.62 14.74 3.57
N TYR A 143 -9.35 14.39 3.65
CA TYR A 143 -8.27 15.34 3.36
C TYR A 143 -7.09 14.63 2.69
N PHE A 144 -6.19 15.42 2.14
CA PHE A 144 -4.98 14.95 1.49
C PHE A 144 -3.76 15.50 2.21
N ILE A 145 -2.73 14.67 2.32
CA ILE A 145 -1.38 15.07 2.74
C ILE A 145 -0.44 14.96 1.56
N ALA A 146 0.61 15.80 1.53
CA ALA A 146 1.68 15.72 0.55
C ALA A 146 2.95 15.21 1.20
N ASP A 147 3.62 14.25 0.53
CA ASP A 147 4.92 13.76 0.92
C ASP A 147 6.04 14.75 0.52
N PRO A 148 7.33 14.49 0.87
CA PRO A 148 8.44 15.39 0.54
C PRO A 148 8.66 15.66 -0.95
N ASP A 149 8.19 14.79 -1.84
CA ASP A 149 8.26 14.94 -3.29
C ASP A 149 6.98 15.52 -3.90
N GLY A 150 5.93 15.71 -3.08
CA GLY A 150 4.64 16.29 -3.47
C GLY A 150 3.56 15.28 -3.86
N TYR A 151 3.79 13.96 -3.69
CA TYR A 151 2.75 12.95 -3.91
C TYR A 151 1.64 13.09 -2.88
N TRP A 152 0.41 13.07 -3.38
CA TRP A 152 -0.77 13.16 -2.53
C TRP A 152 -1.19 11.80 -1.98
N THR A 153 -1.61 11.81 -0.74
CA THR A 153 -2.23 10.67 -0.06
C THR A 153 -3.54 11.11 0.56
N GLU A 154 -4.63 10.47 0.17
CA GLU A 154 -5.97 10.69 0.70
C GLU A 154 -6.14 9.99 2.05
N ILE A 155 -6.72 10.69 3.02
CA ILE A 155 -7.05 10.14 4.34
C ILE A 155 -8.57 10.12 4.49
N ILE A 156 -9.09 8.91 4.72
CA ILE A 156 -10.52 8.59 4.73
C ILE A 156 -10.89 8.05 6.12
N PRO A 157 -11.95 8.56 6.77
CA PRO A 157 -12.42 7.95 8.02
C PRO A 157 -12.91 6.52 7.79
N ALA A 158 -12.55 5.60 8.69
CA ALA A 158 -12.97 4.21 8.63
C ALA A 158 -14.50 4.09 8.64
N GLY A 159 -15.04 3.19 7.79
CA GLY A 159 -16.49 2.97 7.68
C GLY A 159 -17.25 3.98 6.85
N LYS A 160 -16.57 4.88 6.12
CA LYS A 160 -17.20 5.90 5.30
C LYS A 160 -17.84 5.32 4.02
N TYR A 161 -17.24 4.28 3.40
CA TYR A 161 -17.68 3.61 2.16
C TYR A 161 -17.90 2.12 2.39
#